data_d34f9bf9e51de641d96a8bd96a27cb15
#
_entry.id   d34f9bf9e51de641d96a8bd96a27cb15
#
_cell.length_a   1.000
_cell.length_b   1.000
_cell.length_c   1.000
_cell.angle_alpha   90.00
_cell.angle_beta   90.00
_cell.angle_gamma   90.00
#
_symmetry.space_group_name_H-M   'P 1'
#
loop_
_entity.id
_entity.type
_entity.pdbx_description
1 polymer ?
#
loop_
_entity_poly.entity_id
_entity_poly.type
_entity_poly.pdbx_seq_one_letter_code
_entity_poly.pdbx_strand_id
1 'polypeptide(L)'
;MDGMTSKEAALKVKQWPRQTIAAGPRHTVGLKSDGTVTAAGDNKYGQCDVSGWRDLVAVAAGNVHMAANTGNAHTVGLKSDGRVVAAGWNKHGQCSVDGWRDIAAVAAGWRRTVGLRSDGTVVAVGRNHEGQCDVGGWRDIAAVAAGDWHTVGLQLDGTVTAAGNHRYGQCNVSSWSGMVATAAGYLHTVGLHSDGTVAAVGLNKHGQCDVSGWRGMVAIAAGSYHTVGLKSDGTVTAVGHNEYGQCDVSGWRDMVAVAAGCTHTVGLKSDGTVVAVGHNEYGQCDVSGWSGILLPGTSLSI
;
A
#
# COMPACT_ATOMS: atom_id res chain seq x y z
N MET A 1 -0.32 3.83 -33.16
CA MET A 1 -0.41 3.75 -31.69
C MET A 1 -1.79 4.29 -31.33
N ASP A 2 -2.75 3.38 -31.15
CA ASP A 2 -4.12 3.80 -30.79
C ASP A 2 -4.11 4.34 -29.36
N GLY A 3 -4.32 5.63 -29.23
CA GLY A 3 -4.48 6.28 -27.95
C GLY A 3 -5.73 5.72 -27.26
N MET A 4 -5.55 5.09 -26.11
CA MET A 4 -6.62 4.57 -25.27
C MET A 4 -7.58 5.70 -24.92
N THR A 5 -8.89 5.51 -25.11
CA THR A 5 -9.87 6.53 -24.76
C THR A 5 -9.92 6.74 -23.25
N SER A 6 -10.33 7.94 -22.81
CA SER A 6 -10.50 8.26 -21.37
C SER A 6 -11.44 7.27 -20.65
N LYS A 7 -12.36 6.67 -21.39
CA LYS A 7 -13.31 5.65 -20.90
C LYS A 7 -12.65 4.28 -20.66
N GLU A 8 -11.71 3.89 -21.54
CA GLU A 8 -10.89 2.66 -21.38
C GLU A 8 -9.86 2.82 -20.26
N ALA A 9 -9.27 4.01 -20.12
CA ALA A 9 -8.41 4.37 -19.00
C ALA A 9 -9.17 4.28 -17.65
N ALA A 10 -10.36 4.86 -17.57
CA ALA A 10 -11.22 4.79 -16.39
C ALA A 10 -11.64 3.33 -16.06
N LEU A 11 -11.85 2.49 -17.08
CA LEU A 11 -12.16 1.07 -16.88
C LEU A 11 -10.96 0.29 -16.31
N LYS A 12 -9.74 0.55 -16.79
CA LYS A 12 -8.51 -0.06 -16.27
C LYS A 12 -8.23 0.35 -14.82
N VAL A 13 -8.39 1.63 -14.48
CA VAL A 13 -8.25 2.11 -13.10
C VAL A 13 -9.25 1.43 -12.15
N LYS A 14 -10.49 1.17 -12.60
CA LYS A 14 -11.51 0.45 -11.81
C LYS A 14 -11.21 -1.05 -11.63
N GLN A 15 -10.41 -1.65 -12.49
CA GLN A 15 -10.06 -3.08 -12.43
C GLN A 15 -8.82 -3.37 -11.56
N TRP A 16 -8.12 -2.33 -11.06
CA TRP A 16 -6.94 -2.53 -10.23
C TRP A 16 -7.30 -3.18 -8.88
N PRO A 17 -6.51 -4.16 -8.39
CA PRO A 17 -6.79 -4.82 -7.12
C PRO A 17 -6.85 -3.79 -5.99
N ARG A 18 -7.99 -3.74 -5.31
CA ARG A 18 -8.19 -2.84 -4.16
C ARG A 18 -7.46 -3.42 -2.96
N GLN A 19 -6.79 -2.57 -2.19
CA GLN A 19 -6.18 -2.98 -0.93
C GLN A 19 -7.26 -3.25 0.10
N THR A 20 -7.39 -4.50 0.53
CA THR A 20 -8.37 -4.94 1.53
C THR A 20 -7.75 -5.17 2.90
N ILE A 21 -6.42 -5.29 2.96
CA ILE A 21 -5.60 -5.25 4.18
C ILE A 21 -4.52 -4.17 4.05
N ALA A 22 -4.20 -3.50 5.14
CA ALA A 22 -3.13 -2.50 5.18
C ALA A 22 -2.37 -2.58 6.50
N ALA A 23 -1.07 -2.34 6.45
CA ALA A 23 -0.18 -2.37 7.60
C ALA A 23 0.55 -1.04 7.74
N GLY A 24 0.34 -0.37 8.87
CA GLY A 24 1.02 0.87 9.25
C GLY A 24 2.27 0.61 10.10
N PRO A 25 2.77 1.60 10.87
CA PRO A 25 3.95 1.40 11.70
C PRO A 25 3.67 0.51 12.92
N ARG A 26 2.49 0.64 13.54
CA ARG A 26 2.09 -0.02 14.78
C ARG A 26 0.63 -0.44 14.77
N HIS A 27 -0.02 -0.50 13.61
CA HIS A 27 -1.41 -0.92 13.47
C HIS A 27 -1.63 -1.65 12.16
N THR A 28 -2.64 -2.49 12.15
CA THR A 28 -3.11 -3.24 10.99
C THR A 28 -4.59 -2.95 10.77
N VAL A 29 -5.01 -2.88 9.53
CA VAL A 29 -6.38 -2.57 9.13
C VAL A 29 -6.88 -3.61 8.14
N GLY A 30 -8.11 -4.09 8.31
CA GLY A 30 -8.77 -5.04 7.43
C GLY A 30 -10.15 -4.54 7.01
N LEU A 31 -10.42 -4.53 5.72
CA LEU A 31 -11.72 -4.25 5.13
C LEU A 31 -12.55 -5.53 5.09
N LYS A 32 -13.73 -5.51 5.70
CA LYS A 32 -14.66 -6.65 5.68
C LYS A 32 -15.54 -6.67 4.43
N SER A 33 -16.06 -7.83 4.09
CA SER A 33 -16.94 -8.03 2.93
C SER A 33 -18.26 -7.25 2.99
N ASP A 34 -18.67 -6.79 4.18
CA ASP A 34 -19.82 -5.92 4.40
C ASP A 34 -19.51 -4.41 4.26
N GLY A 35 -18.29 -4.07 3.84
CA GLY A 35 -17.84 -2.68 3.70
C GLY A 35 -17.50 -1.97 5.02
N THR A 36 -17.47 -2.69 6.14
CA THR A 36 -16.96 -2.18 7.42
C THR A 36 -15.46 -2.45 7.57
N VAL A 37 -14.83 -1.84 8.56
CA VAL A 37 -13.38 -1.92 8.78
C VAL A 37 -13.09 -2.39 10.20
N THR A 38 -12.10 -3.27 10.33
CA THR A 38 -11.51 -3.65 11.61
C THR A 38 -10.06 -3.17 11.68
N ALA A 39 -9.57 -2.88 12.89
CA ALA A 39 -8.20 -2.46 13.12
C ALA A 39 -7.65 -3.07 14.41
N ALA A 40 -6.33 -3.31 14.46
CA ALA A 40 -5.60 -3.78 15.63
C ALA A 40 -4.29 -3.00 15.77
N GLY A 41 -3.83 -2.80 16.99
CA GLY A 41 -2.58 -2.12 17.27
C GLY A 41 -2.73 -0.80 18.01
N ASP A 42 -1.67 0.03 17.94
CA ASP A 42 -1.63 1.34 18.57
C ASP A 42 -2.75 2.26 18.10
N ASN A 43 -3.46 2.88 19.03
CA ASN A 43 -4.53 3.85 18.79
C ASN A 43 -4.31 5.20 19.48
N LYS A 44 -3.08 5.52 19.82
CA LYS A 44 -2.73 6.76 20.55
C LYS A 44 -3.26 8.04 19.88
N TYR A 45 -3.39 8.04 18.57
CA TYR A 45 -3.83 9.20 17.79
C TYR A 45 -5.18 8.98 17.10
N GLY A 46 -5.90 7.89 17.40
CA GLY A 46 -7.18 7.57 16.77
C GLY A 46 -7.02 6.87 15.40
N GLN A 47 -5.85 6.31 15.08
CA GLN A 47 -5.62 5.61 13.81
C GLN A 47 -6.40 4.30 13.67
N CYS A 48 -6.91 3.75 14.78
CA CYS A 48 -7.82 2.60 14.81
C CYS A 48 -9.29 3.00 15.04
N ASP A 49 -9.65 4.28 15.07
CA ASP A 49 -11.03 4.75 15.26
C ASP A 49 -11.81 4.67 13.94
N VAL A 50 -11.97 3.44 13.45
CA VAL A 50 -12.58 3.10 12.15
C VAL A 50 -13.95 2.41 12.30
N SER A 51 -14.44 2.17 13.52
CA SER A 51 -15.65 1.38 13.79
C SER A 51 -16.94 1.97 13.21
N GLY A 52 -16.96 3.30 12.98
CA GLY A 52 -18.07 4.01 12.32
C GLY A 52 -18.01 4.01 10.80
N TRP A 53 -16.96 3.48 10.19
CA TRP A 53 -16.80 3.50 8.75
C TRP A 53 -17.69 2.46 8.05
N ARG A 54 -18.33 2.87 6.97
CA ARG A 54 -19.26 2.06 6.17
C ARG A 54 -19.06 2.34 4.69
N ASP A 55 -19.48 1.40 3.86
CA ASP A 55 -19.43 1.50 2.41
C ASP A 55 -18.01 1.60 1.85
N LEU A 56 -17.02 1.07 2.58
CA LEU A 56 -15.62 1.11 2.16
C LEU A 56 -15.34 0.02 1.12
N VAL A 57 -14.50 0.38 0.14
CA VAL A 57 -14.06 -0.51 -0.95
C VAL A 57 -12.54 -0.69 -0.97
N ALA A 58 -11.80 0.11 -0.22
CA ALA A 58 -10.36 -0.03 -0.03
C ALA A 58 -9.91 0.67 1.26
N VAL A 59 -8.78 0.22 1.80
CA VAL A 59 -8.13 0.80 2.98
C VAL A 59 -6.63 1.01 2.72
N ALA A 60 -6.04 2.02 3.37
CA ALA A 60 -4.59 2.24 3.39
C ALA A 60 -4.16 2.68 4.78
N ALA A 61 -2.94 2.36 5.17
CA ALA A 61 -2.35 2.75 6.45
C ALA A 61 -1.04 3.50 6.21
N GLY A 62 -0.92 4.70 6.76
CA GLY A 62 0.30 5.48 6.66
C GLY A 62 1.44 4.80 7.39
N ASN A 63 2.57 4.61 6.72
CA ASN A 63 3.76 4.00 7.29
C ASN A 63 4.68 5.04 7.93
N VAL A 64 5.62 4.60 8.78
CA VAL A 64 6.69 5.43 9.35
C VAL A 64 7.92 4.56 9.56
N HIS A 65 9.11 5.09 9.28
CA HIS A 65 10.35 4.33 9.47
C HIS A 65 10.70 4.08 10.95
N MET A 66 11.41 3.00 11.22
CA MET A 66 11.77 2.55 12.58
C MET A 66 12.42 3.63 13.45
N ALA A 67 13.36 4.41 12.90
CA ALA A 67 14.10 5.43 13.66
C ALA A 67 13.21 6.59 14.16
N ALA A 68 12.06 6.84 13.50
CA ALA A 68 11.08 7.83 13.93
C ALA A 68 9.89 7.22 14.66
N ASN A 69 9.89 5.93 14.95
CA ASN A 69 8.82 5.09 15.52
C ASN A 69 7.95 5.79 16.59
N THR A 70 7.34 6.91 16.22
CA THR A 70 6.58 7.80 17.09
C THR A 70 5.12 7.39 17.24
N GLY A 71 4.66 6.36 16.52
CA GLY A 71 3.26 5.97 16.45
C GLY A 71 2.36 6.97 15.69
N ASN A 72 2.94 8.03 15.11
CA ASN A 72 2.21 9.09 14.39
C ASN A 72 1.69 8.57 13.05
N ALA A 73 0.65 7.76 13.10
CA ALA A 73 0.05 7.10 11.95
C ALA A 73 -1.36 7.61 11.68
N HIS A 74 -1.84 7.33 10.48
CA HIS A 74 -3.21 7.56 10.08
C HIS A 74 -3.71 6.40 9.22
N THR A 75 -5.00 6.22 9.19
CA THR A 75 -5.71 5.24 8.36
C THR A 75 -6.59 5.98 7.37
N VAL A 76 -6.67 5.46 6.17
CA VAL A 76 -7.45 6.03 5.07
C VAL A 76 -8.41 4.97 4.54
N GLY A 77 -9.65 5.34 4.31
CA GLY A 77 -10.68 4.51 3.71
C GLY A 77 -11.25 5.16 2.45
N LEU A 78 -11.35 4.37 1.38
CA LEU A 78 -12.02 4.77 0.14
C LEU A 78 -13.45 4.23 0.15
N LYS A 79 -14.43 5.11 -0.02
CA LYS A 79 -15.85 4.75 -0.14
C LYS A 79 -16.20 4.34 -1.57
N SER A 80 -17.28 3.56 -1.70
CA SER A 80 -17.81 3.10 -2.99
C SER A 80 -18.23 4.24 -3.92
N ASP A 81 -18.58 5.39 -3.37
CA ASP A 81 -18.97 6.61 -4.10
C ASP A 81 -17.77 7.52 -4.48
N GLY A 82 -16.54 7.08 -4.25
CA GLY A 82 -15.32 7.81 -4.59
C GLY A 82 -14.95 8.91 -3.58
N ARG A 83 -15.64 9.01 -2.45
CA ARG A 83 -15.20 9.85 -1.31
C ARG A 83 -14.16 9.11 -0.47
N VAL A 84 -13.39 9.88 0.29
CA VAL A 84 -12.32 9.37 1.16
C VAL A 84 -12.58 9.81 2.60
N VAL A 85 -12.32 8.91 3.53
CA VAL A 85 -12.32 9.16 4.98
C VAL A 85 -10.93 8.88 5.55
N ALA A 86 -10.56 9.58 6.61
CA ALA A 86 -9.28 9.34 7.27
C ALA A 86 -9.41 9.53 8.79
N ALA A 87 -8.62 8.77 9.54
CA ALA A 87 -8.54 8.86 11.00
C ALA A 87 -7.08 8.75 11.45
N GLY A 88 -6.76 9.33 12.60
CA GLY A 88 -5.43 9.29 13.16
C GLY A 88 -4.73 10.64 13.20
N TRP A 89 -3.40 10.59 13.27
CA TRP A 89 -2.56 11.78 13.39
C TRP A 89 -2.65 12.69 12.16
N ASN A 90 -2.89 14.00 12.35
CA ASN A 90 -3.18 14.95 11.28
C ASN A 90 -2.39 16.28 11.36
N LYS A 91 -1.24 16.31 12.03
CA LYS A 91 -0.48 17.55 12.21
C LYS A 91 0.01 18.21 10.91
N HIS A 92 0.14 17.44 9.82
CA HIS A 92 0.55 17.96 8.51
C HIS A 92 -0.62 18.04 7.50
N GLY A 93 -1.86 17.83 7.93
CA GLY A 93 -3.03 17.83 7.04
C GLY A 93 -3.20 16.52 6.26
N GLN A 94 -2.55 15.41 6.66
CA GLN A 94 -2.65 14.14 5.95
C GLN A 94 -4.03 13.48 6.01
N CYS A 95 -4.88 13.88 6.97
CA CYS A 95 -6.28 13.46 7.03
C CYS A 95 -7.25 14.47 6.41
N SER A 96 -6.77 15.55 5.79
CA SER A 96 -7.61 16.60 5.18
C SER A 96 -8.08 16.17 3.79
N VAL A 97 -8.92 15.15 3.73
CA VAL A 97 -9.41 14.48 2.51
C VAL A 97 -10.90 14.69 2.23
N ASP A 98 -11.62 15.42 3.07
CA ASP A 98 -13.10 15.58 3.02
C ASP A 98 -13.62 16.15 1.69
N GLY A 99 -12.79 16.97 1.02
CA GLY A 99 -13.11 17.55 -0.29
C GLY A 99 -12.84 16.62 -1.48
N TRP A 100 -12.28 15.44 -1.26
CA TRP A 100 -11.92 14.55 -2.37
C TRP A 100 -13.13 13.84 -2.94
N ARG A 101 -13.20 13.82 -4.28
CA ARG A 101 -14.27 13.18 -5.07
C ARG A 101 -13.66 12.41 -6.23
N ASP A 102 -14.40 11.46 -6.75
CA ASP A 102 -14.01 10.66 -7.91
C ASP A 102 -12.70 9.88 -7.69
N ILE A 103 -12.40 9.54 -6.44
CA ILE A 103 -11.21 8.78 -6.10
C ILE A 103 -11.45 7.29 -6.41
N ALA A 104 -10.53 6.70 -7.15
CA ALA A 104 -10.53 5.29 -7.56
C ALA A 104 -9.57 4.43 -6.72
N ALA A 105 -8.49 5.02 -6.19
CA ALA A 105 -7.55 4.34 -5.30
C ALA A 105 -6.91 5.33 -4.31
N VAL A 106 -6.47 4.82 -3.16
CA VAL A 106 -5.79 5.59 -2.12
C VAL A 106 -4.50 4.89 -1.70
N ALA A 107 -3.49 5.70 -1.35
CA ALA A 107 -2.27 5.25 -0.71
C ALA A 107 -1.91 6.18 0.44
N ALA A 108 -1.30 5.65 1.49
CA ALA A 108 -0.88 6.42 2.64
C ALA A 108 0.59 6.16 2.96
N GLY A 109 1.37 7.24 3.01
CA GLY A 109 2.79 7.22 3.36
C GLY A 109 3.04 7.92 4.70
N TRP A 110 4.31 8.20 5.00
CA TRP A 110 4.63 8.95 6.20
C TRP A 110 4.11 10.38 6.10
N ARG A 111 3.08 10.67 6.91
CA ARG A 111 2.48 12.01 7.06
C ARG A 111 1.84 12.56 5.78
N ARG A 112 1.41 11.69 4.86
CA ARG A 112 0.65 12.13 3.67
C ARG A 112 -0.31 11.06 3.19
N THR A 113 -1.32 11.52 2.47
CA THR A 113 -2.30 10.70 1.76
C THR A 113 -2.26 11.05 0.28
N VAL A 114 -2.34 10.05 -0.56
CA VAL A 114 -2.36 10.16 -2.02
C VAL A 114 -3.66 9.55 -2.54
N GLY A 115 -4.35 10.23 -3.42
CA GLY A 115 -5.56 9.76 -4.09
C GLY A 115 -5.37 9.74 -5.60
N LEU A 116 -5.66 8.60 -6.20
CA LEU A 116 -5.78 8.47 -7.65
C LEU A 116 -7.23 8.70 -8.04
N ARG A 117 -7.48 9.64 -8.94
CA ARG A 117 -8.82 9.88 -9.49
C ARG A 117 -9.13 8.92 -10.64
N SER A 118 -10.42 8.74 -10.90
CA SER A 118 -10.91 7.87 -11.97
C SER A 118 -10.52 8.33 -13.38
N ASP A 119 -10.10 9.59 -13.53
CA ASP A 119 -9.58 10.17 -14.77
C ASP A 119 -8.06 9.97 -14.96
N GLY A 120 -7.39 9.27 -14.04
CA GLY A 120 -5.95 9.02 -14.08
C GLY A 120 -5.10 10.18 -13.56
N THR A 121 -5.70 11.23 -13.00
CA THR A 121 -4.96 12.28 -12.29
C THR A 121 -4.74 11.94 -10.82
N VAL A 122 -3.78 12.58 -10.17
CA VAL A 122 -3.39 12.28 -8.78
C VAL A 122 -3.49 13.54 -7.92
N VAL A 123 -3.97 13.37 -6.70
CA VAL A 123 -3.99 14.39 -5.66
C VAL A 123 -3.24 13.90 -4.43
N ALA A 124 -2.65 14.80 -3.68
CA ALA A 124 -1.96 14.46 -2.42
C ALA A 124 -2.16 15.58 -1.39
N VAL A 125 -2.22 15.18 -0.11
CA VAL A 125 -2.24 16.10 1.04
C VAL A 125 -1.29 15.61 2.12
N GLY A 126 -0.81 16.52 2.93
CA GLY A 126 0.11 16.22 4.01
C GLY A 126 1.48 16.85 3.83
N ARG A 127 2.50 16.22 4.42
CA ARG A 127 3.87 16.71 4.34
C ARG A 127 4.41 16.70 2.91
N ASN A 128 5.05 17.83 2.49
CA ASN A 128 5.64 17.99 1.15
C ASN A 128 7.04 18.63 1.15
N HIS A 129 7.83 18.48 2.20
CA HIS A 129 9.15 19.10 2.29
C HIS A 129 10.16 18.58 1.26
N GLU A 130 9.97 17.37 0.75
CA GLU A 130 10.84 16.71 -0.21
C GLU A 130 10.21 16.67 -1.61
N GLY A 131 9.09 17.35 -1.85
CA GLY A 131 8.34 17.28 -3.11
C GLY A 131 7.51 15.98 -3.27
N GLN A 132 7.29 15.21 -2.20
CA GLN A 132 6.57 13.94 -2.27
C GLN A 132 5.07 14.08 -2.54
N CYS A 133 4.52 15.29 -2.47
CA CYS A 133 3.14 15.61 -2.90
C CYS A 133 3.09 16.35 -4.24
N ASP A 134 4.22 16.52 -4.95
CA ASP A 134 4.27 17.23 -6.24
C ASP A 134 3.83 16.30 -7.38
N VAL A 135 2.60 15.82 -7.29
CA VAL A 135 1.96 14.86 -8.19
C VAL A 135 0.90 15.48 -9.10
N GLY A 136 0.62 16.77 -8.97
CA GLY A 136 -0.47 17.45 -9.69
C GLY A 136 -0.33 17.48 -11.22
N GLY A 137 0.90 17.27 -11.74
CA GLY A 137 1.18 17.13 -13.17
C GLY A 137 1.00 15.71 -13.72
N TRP A 138 0.78 14.72 -12.86
CA TRP A 138 0.68 13.32 -13.30
C TRP A 138 -0.61 13.05 -14.05
N ARG A 139 -0.52 12.29 -15.13
CA ARG A 139 -1.62 11.88 -16.02
C ARG A 139 -1.47 10.40 -16.37
N ASP A 140 -2.57 9.81 -16.78
CA ASP A 140 -2.59 8.40 -17.21
C ASP A 140 -2.09 7.43 -16.14
N ILE A 141 -2.28 7.77 -14.87
CA ILE A 141 -1.87 6.94 -13.74
C ILE A 141 -2.91 5.83 -13.53
N ALA A 142 -2.41 4.58 -13.48
CA ALA A 142 -3.20 3.38 -13.21
C ALA A 142 -3.18 2.98 -11.73
N ALA A 143 -2.06 3.24 -11.02
CA ALA A 143 -1.92 2.94 -9.61
C ALA A 143 -0.96 3.92 -8.92
N VAL A 144 -1.12 4.08 -7.61
CA VAL A 144 -0.26 4.91 -6.76
C VAL A 144 0.26 4.12 -5.57
N ALA A 145 1.51 4.35 -5.20
CA ALA A 145 2.10 3.86 -3.96
C ALA A 145 2.78 5.02 -3.20
N ALA A 146 2.74 4.97 -1.89
CA ALA A 146 3.31 6.00 -1.05
C ALA A 146 4.24 5.40 0.00
N GLY A 147 5.53 5.61 -0.17
CA GLY A 147 6.55 5.29 0.82
C GLY A 147 6.64 6.34 1.92
N ASP A 148 7.71 6.39 2.69
CA ASP A 148 7.85 7.43 3.71
C ASP A 148 8.19 8.80 3.08
N TRP A 149 9.10 8.82 2.12
CA TRP A 149 9.70 10.04 1.60
C TRP A 149 9.45 10.29 0.11
N HIS A 150 8.79 9.36 -0.58
CA HIS A 150 8.53 9.47 -2.02
C HIS A 150 7.18 8.85 -2.38
N THR A 151 6.62 9.30 -3.46
CA THR A 151 5.37 8.80 -4.05
C THR A 151 5.69 8.22 -5.42
N VAL A 152 5.05 7.11 -5.75
CA VAL A 152 5.26 6.38 -7.01
C VAL A 152 3.93 6.30 -7.75
N GLY A 153 3.94 6.57 -9.03
CA GLY A 153 2.81 6.40 -9.95
C GLY A 153 3.15 5.38 -11.02
N LEU A 154 2.34 4.34 -11.14
CA LEU A 154 2.36 3.42 -12.26
C LEU A 154 1.47 3.99 -13.37
N GLN A 155 2.00 4.14 -14.57
CA GLN A 155 1.26 4.64 -15.73
C GLN A 155 0.55 3.49 -16.46
N LEU A 156 -0.49 3.83 -17.23
CA LEU A 156 -1.29 2.86 -18.00
C LEU A 156 -0.49 2.07 -19.03
N ASP A 157 0.63 2.62 -19.51
CA ASP A 157 1.54 1.98 -20.45
C ASP A 157 2.58 1.05 -19.78
N GLY A 158 2.55 0.95 -18.44
CA GLY A 158 3.48 0.14 -17.67
C GLY A 158 4.80 0.84 -17.34
N THR A 159 4.95 2.13 -17.66
CA THR A 159 6.06 2.94 -17.18
C THR A 159 5.79 3.47 -15.76
N VAL A 160 6.81 3.97 -15.09
CA VAL A 160 6.71 4.41 -13.69
C VAL A 160 7.28 5.81 -13.52
N THR A 161 6.56 6.63 -12.77
CA THR A 161 7.01 7.96 -12.33
C THR A 161 7.14 8.02 -10.81
N ALA A 162 7.98 8.91 -10.30
CA ALA A 162 8.15 9.11 -8.86
C ALA A 162 8.40 10.58 -8.52
N ALA A 163 7.96 11.01 -7.33
CA ALA A 163 8.18 12.33 -6.78
C ALA A 163 8.61 12.24 -5.32
N GLY A 164 9.46 13.15 -4.87
CA GLY A 164 9.93 13.21 -3.50
C GLY A 164 11.44 13.01 -3.36
N ASN A 165 11.86 12.56 -2.19
CA ASN A 165 13.29 12.34 -1.89
C ASN A 165 13.88 11.28 -2.84
N HIS A 166 15.04 11.59 -3.41
CA HIS A 166 15.74 10.70 -4.36
C HIS A 166 17.17 10.36 -3.92
N ARG A 167 17.54 10.71 -2.68
CA ARG A 167 18.93 10.64 -2.17
C ARG A 167 19.53 9.23 -2.25
N TYR A 168 18.75 8.20 -2.15
CA TYR A 168 19.19 6.79 -2.19
C TYR A 168 18.84 6.10 -3.51
N GLY A 169 18.35 6.83 -4.52
CA GLY A 169 17.94 6.27 -5.80
C GLY A 169 16.54 5.64 -5.80
N GLN A 170 15.74 5.83 -4.75
CA GLN A 170 14.38 5.28 -4.66
C GLN A 170 13.42 5.83 -5.72
N CYS A 171 13.77 6.97 -6.35
CA CYS A 171 13.01 7.54 -7.48
C CYS A 171 13.65 7.21 -8.85
N ASN A 172 14.68 6.37 -8.93
CA ASN A 172 15.34 5.99 -10.18
C ASN A 172 14.54 4.92 -10.95
N VAL A 173 13.31 5.25 -11.30
CA VAL A 173 12.33 4.34 -11.93
C VAL A 173 12.06 4.68 -13.40
N SER A 174 12.69 5.71 -13.96
CA SER A 174 12.43 6.22 -15.32
C SER A 174 12.74 5.23 -16.45
N SER A 175 13.59 4.22 -16.19
CA SER A 175 13.88 3.12 -17.12
C SER A 175 12.91 1.94 -17.00
N TRP A 176 12.00 1.96 -16.04
CA TRP A 176 11.07 0.86 -15.83
C TRP A 176 9.95 0.88 -16.86
N SER A 177 9.68 -0.30 -17.44
CA SER A 177 8.60 -0.53 -18.41
C SER A 177 8.00 -1.93 -18.22
N GLY A 178 6.79 -2.15 -18.70
CA GLY A 178 6.09 -3.42 -18.54
C GLY A 178 5.72 -3.75 -17.10
N MET A 179 5.70 -2.74 -16.22
CA MET A 179 5.27 -2.91 -14.84
C MET A 179 3.76 -3.06 -14.75
N VAL A 180 3.33 -3.96 -13.87
CA VAL A 180 1.91 -4.20 -13.56
C VAL A 180 1.56 -3.87 -12.10
N ALA A 181 2.56 -3.67 -11.22
CA ALA A 181 2.35 -3.17 -9.87
C ALA A 181 3.60 -2.45 -9.36
N THR A 182 3.41 -1.52 -8.42
CA THR A 182 4.50 -0.86 -7.68
C THR A 182 4.20 -0.82 -6.20
N ALA A 183 5.25 -0.89 -5.38
CA ALA A 183 5.19 -0.68 -3.95
C ALA A 183 6.32 0.26 -3.51
N ALA A 184 6.08 1.05 -2.46
CA ALA A 184 7.04 2.01 -1.96
C ALA A 184 7.23 1.85 -0.45
N GLY A 185 8.45 1.57 -0.04
CA GLY A 185 8.86 1.45 1.36
C GLY A 185 9.44 2.74 1.92
N TYR A 186 10.30 2.64 2.95
CA TYR A 186 10.94 3.80 3.55
C TYR A 186 11.78 4.61 2.53
N LEU A 187 12.75 3.98 1.92
CA LEU A 187 13.68 4.58 0.94
C LEU A 187 13.99 3.60 -0.22
N HIS A 188 13.04 2.73 -0.56
CA HIS A 188 13.15 1.83 -1.70
C HIS A 188 11.81 1.73 -2.43
N THR A 189 11.89 1.45 -3.71
CA THR A 189 10.75 1.22 -4.60
C THR A 189 10.86 -0.16 -5.21
N VAL A 190 9.75 -0.86 -5.30
CA VAL A 190 9.64 -2.21 -5.86
C VAL A 190 8.65 -2.18 -7.02
N GLY A 191 8.99 -2.80 -8.12
CA GLY A 191 8.15 -2.95 -9.31
C GLY A 191 7.97 -4.43 -9.66
N LEU A 192 6.74 -4.82 -9.97
CA LEU A 192 6.38 -6.13 -10.48
C LEU A 192 6.19 -6.07 -11.99
N HIS A 193 6.92 -6.88 -12.73
CA HIS A 193 6.72 -7.06 -14.16
C HIS A 193 5.56 -8.02 -14.47
N SER A 194 5.00 -7.90 -15.67
CA SER A 194 3.91 -8.75 -16.15
C SER A 194 4.28 -10.24 -16.27
N ASP A 195 5.57 -10.55 -16.36
CA ASP A 195 6.10 -11.93 -16.37
C ASP A 195 6.31 -12.53 -14.97
N GLY A 196 5.96 -11.80 -13.91
CA GLY A 196 6.13 -12.20 -12.52
C GLY A 196 7.55 -12.04 -11.96
N THR A 197 8.44 -11.35 -12.68
CA THR A 197 9.75 -10.93 -12.16
C THR A 197 9.62 -9.62 -11.37
N VAL A 198 10.58 -9.31 -10.52
CA VAL A 198 10.56 -8.14 -9.64
C VAL A 198 11.84 -7.33 -9.79
N ALA A 199 11.69 -6.01 -9.88
CA ALA A 199 12.78 -5.04 -9.82
C ALA A 199 12.68 -4.21 -8.53
N ALA A 200 13.81 -3.76 -7.99
CA ALA A 200 13.84 -2.84 -6.86
C ALA A 200 14.98 -1.84 -7.01
N VAL A 201 14.75 -0.61 -6.51
CA VAL A 201 15.74 0.46 -6.46
C VAL A 201 15.66 1.20 -5.12
N GLY A 202 16.74 1.84 -4.74
CA GLY A 202 16.81 2.63 -3.51
C GLY A 202 17.77 2.05 -2.48
N LEU A 203 17.51 2.37 -1.21
CA LEU A 203 18.33 1.89 -0.10
C LEU A 203 18.26 0.36 0.00
N ASN A 204 19.44 -0.29 0.09
CA ASN A 204 19.54 -1.75 0.20
C ASN A 204 20.42 -2.21 1.40
N LYS A 205 20.47 -1.42 2.47
CA LYS A 205 21.33 -1.71 3.63
C LYS A 205 21.03 -3.05 4.30
N HIS A 206 19.77 -3.50 4.23
CA HIS A 206 19.31 -4.74 4.87
C HIS A 206 18.96 -5.84 3.87
N GLY A 207 19.25 -5.66 2.57
CA GLY A 207 18.87 -6.61 1.52
C GLY A 207 17.41 -6.47 1.07
N GLN A 208 16.74 -5.35 1.37
CA GLN A 208 15.34 -5.13 0.98
C GLN A 208 15.13 -4.98 -0.54
N CYS A 209 16.20 -4.78 -1.31
CA CYS A 209 16.17 -4.77 -2.77
C CYS A 209 16.70 -6.07 -3.40
N ASP A 210 17.01 -7.11 -2.62
CA ASP A 210 17.57 -8.38 -3.12
C ASP A 210 16.47 -9.30 -3.69
N VAL A 211 15.76 -8.80 -4.69
CA VAL A 211 14.59 -9.43 -5.32
C VAL A 211 14.88 -10.00 -6.73
N SER A 212 16.12 -9.90 -7.22
CA SER A 212 16.48 -10.27 -8.61
C SER A 212 16.22 -11.74 -8.97
N GLY A 213 16.16 -12.63 -7.95
CA GLY A 213 15.84 -14.05 -8.11
C GLY A 213 14.33 -14.36 -8.08
N TRP A 214 13.47 -13.37 -7.84
CA TRP A 214 12.03 -13.62 -7.66
C TRP A 214 11.36 -13.88 -9.00
N ARG A 215 10.52 -14.93 -9.05
CA ARG A 215 9.77 -15.38 -10.23
C ARG A 215 8.38 -15.85 -9.81
N GLY A 216 7.42 -15.73 -10.72
CA GLY A 216 6.04 -16.15 -10.50
C GLY A 216 5.30 -15.31 -9.47
N MET A 217 5.76 -14.07 -9.23
CA MET A 217 5.09 -13.15 -8.32
C MET A 217 3.81 -12.59 -8.96
N VAL A 218 2.76 -12.49 -8.15
CA VAL A 218 1.46 -11.92 -8.53
C VAL A 218 1.12 -10.67 -7.72
N ALA A 219 1.79 -10.46 -6.58
CA ALA A 219 1.69 -9.23 -5.79
C ALA A 219 2.99 -8.95 -5.04
N ILE A 220 3.21 -7.68 -4.71
CA ILE A 220 4.35 -7.18 -3.95
C ILE A 220 3.90 -6.18 -2.88
N ALA A 221 4.58 -6.14 -1.76
CA ALA A 221 4.43 -5.12 -0.73
C ALA A 221 5.82 -4.67 -0.22
N ALA A 222 5.92 -3.42 0.19
CA ALA A 222 7.16 -2.86 0.73
C ALA A 222 6.89 -2.22 2.10
N GLY A 223 7.59 -2.70 3.11
CA GLY A 223 7.60 -2.12 4.44
C GLY A 223 8.73 -1.10 4.60
N SER A 224 9.10 -0.76 5.84
CA SER A 224 10.19 0.20 6.02
C SER A 224 11.52 -0.31 5.47
N TYR A 225 11.92 -1.53 5.83
CA TYR A 225 13.20 -2.12 5.47
C TYR A 225 13.09 -3.57 4.99
N HIS A 226 11.92 -3.99 4.53
CA HIS A 226 11.70 -5.32 3.97
C HIS A 226 10.76 -5.26 2.78
N THR A 227 10.84 -6.25 1.92
CA THR A 227 10.00 -6.43 0.75
C THR A 227 9.37 -7.81 0.80
N VAL A 228 8.10 -7.88 0.45
CA VAL A 228 7.29 -9.09 0.49
C VAL A 228 6.74 -9.38 -0.91
N GLY A 229 6.84 -10.63 -1.36
CA GLY A 229 6.28 -11.09 -2.62
C GLY A 229 5.31 -12.25 -2.40
N LEU A 230 4.15 -12.16 -3.02
CA LEU A 230 3.15 -13.23 -3.10
C LEU A 230 3.29 -13.94 -4.43
N LYS A 231 3.40 -15.26 -4.40
CA LYS A 231 3.42 -16.12 -5.60
C LYS A 231 2.02 -16.56 -6.00
N SER A 232 1.90 -16.97 -7.26
CA SER A 232 0.64 -17.48 -7.84
C SER A 232 0.12 -18.76 -7.17
N ASP A 233 0.99 -19.51 -6.49
CA ASP A 233 0.62 -20.72 -5.73
C ASP A 233 0.15 -20.40 -4.28
N GLY A 234 0.02 -19.13 -3.92
CA GLY A 234 -0.38 -18.67 -2.60
C GLY A 234 0.72 -18.75 -1.54
N THR A 235 1.96 -19.05 -1.92
CA THR A 235 3.13 -18.96 -1.02
C THR A 235 3.69 -17.54 -0.99
N VAL A 236 4.40 -17.18 0.09
CA VAL A 236 4.97 -15.85 0.30
C VAL A 236 6.47 -15.95 0.52
N THR A 237 7.20 -14.99 0.01
CA THR A 237 8.62 -14.78 0.26
C THR A 237 8.86 -13.36 0.74
N ALA A 238 9.90 -13.14 1.55
CA ALA A 238 10.30 -11.82 2.00
C ALA A 238 11.82 -11.71 2.09
N VAL A 239 12.34 -10.49 1.89
CA VAL A 239 13.74 -10.13 2.04
C VAL A 239 13.87 -8.80 2.77
N GLY A 240 15.02 -8.58 3.40
CA GLY A 240 15.31 -7.33 4.11
C GLY A 240 15.53 -7.55 5.60
N HIS A 241 15.27 -6.50 6.35
CA HIS A 241 15.42 -6.51 7.81
C HIS A 241 14.47 -7.51 8.46
N ASN A 242 14.98 -8.35 9.38
CA ASN A 242 14.19 -9.43 10.02
C ASN A 242 14.42 -9.54 11.54
N GLU A 243 14.85 -8.48 12.20
CA GLU A 243 15.11 -8.49 13.65
C GLU A 243 13.89 -8.85 14.49
N TYR A 244 12.68 -8.53 13.99
CA TYR A 244 11.42 -8.83 14.67
C TYR A 244 10.67 -10.02 14.08
N GLY A 245 11.25 -10.76 13.13
CA GLY A 245 10.56 -11.85 12.43
C GLY A 245 9.57 -11.37 11.33
N GLN A 246 9.69 -10.14 10.85
CA GLN A 246 8.80 -9.61 9.81
C GLN A 246 8.97 -10.27 8.44
N CYS A 247 10.06 -11.02 8.22
CA CYS A 247 10.28 -11.83 7.03
C CYS A 247 9.99 -13.34 7.26
N ASP A 248 9.50 -13.75 8.44
CA ASP A 248 9.26 -15.17 8.78
C ASP A 248 7.93 -15.67 8.17
N VAL A 249 7.82 -15.58 6.86
CA VAL A 249 6.62 -15.90 6.05
C VAL A 249 6.73 -17.24 5.30
N SER A 250 7.80 -17.99 5.46
CA SER A 250 8.09 -19.23 4.68
C SER A 250 7.05 -20.33 4.84
N GLY A 251 6.33 -20.33 5.99
CA GLY A 251 5.22 -21.27 6.27
C GLY A 251 3.86 -20.84 5.72
N TRP A 252 3.75 -19.65 5.13
CA TRP A 252 2.47 -19.12 4.68
C TRP A 252 2.00 -19.84 3.40
N ARG A 253 0.71 -20.23 3.40
CA ARG A 253 0.03 -20.92 2.29
C ARG A 253 -1.37 -20.33 2.12
N ASP A 254 -1.92 -20.50 0.94
CA ASP A 254 -3.27 -20.06 0.58
C ASP A 254 -3.46 -18.54 0.66
N MET A 255 -2.36 -17.78 0.55
CA MET A 255 -2.41 -16.33 0.60
C MET A 255 -2.94 -15.76 -0.72
N VAL A 256 -3.82 -14.74 -0.60
CA VAL A 256 -4.40 -14.00 -1.72
C VAL A 256 -4.03 -12.51 -1.71
N ALA A 257 -3.54 -12.01 -0.58
CA ALA A 257 -2.97 -10.67 -0.47
C ALA A 257 -1.91 -10.60 0.62
N VAL A 258 -1.00 -9.63 0.48
CA VAL A 258 0.03 -9.31 1.48
C VAL A 258 0.12 -7.80 1.68
N ALA A 259 0.42 -7.39 2.91
CA ALA A 259 0.74 -6.01 3.25
C ALA A 259 1.97 -5.97 4.16
N ALA A 260 2.78 -4.92 4.05
CA ALA A 260 3.99 -4.76 4.83
C ALA A 260 3.97 -3.41 5.56
N GLY A 261 4.08 -3.45 6.88
CA GLY A 261 4.18 -2.29 7.75
C GLY A 261 5.63 -1.89 8.03
N CYS A 262 5.86 -1.15 9.11
CA CYS A 262 7.22 -0.77 9.50
C CYS A 262 8.07 -2.01 9.85
N THR A 263 7.55 -2.85 10.74
CA THR A 263 8.26 -3.98 11.36
C THR A 263 7.40 -5.25 11.46
N HIS A 264 6.32 -5.33 10.67
CA HIS A 264 5.45 -6.51 10.60
C HIS A 264 4.93 -6.73 9.19
N THR A 265 4.53 -7.95 8.92
CA THR A 265 3.94 -8.38 7.63
C THR A 265 2.58 -9.02 7.91
N VAL A 266 1.62 -8.74 7.05
CA VAL A 266 0.24 -9.22 7.15
C VAL A 266 -0.11 -9.98 5.88
N GLY A 267 -0.75 -11.14 6.03
CA GLY A 267 -1.26 -11.97 4.94
C GLY A 267 -2.75 -12.22 5.07
N LEU A 268 -3.47 -12.10 3.96
CA LEU A 268 -4.87 -12.49 3.85
C LEU A 268 -4.96 -13.84 3.16
N LYS A 269 -5.64 -14.79 3.79
CA LYS A 269 -5.92 -16.11 3.22
C LYS A 269 -7.17 -16.11 2.34
N SER A 270 -7.25 -17.11 1.48
CA SER A 270 -8.39 -17.33 0.57
C SER A 270 -9.73 -17.59 1.29
N ASP A 271 -9.68 -17.97 2.58
CA ASP A 271 -10.86 -18.16 3.43
C ASP A 271 -11.32 -16.86 4.14
N GLY A 272 -10.64 -15.74 3.88
CA GLY A 272 -10.94 -14.44 4.50
C GLY A 272 -10.38 -14.27 5.91
N THR A 273 -9.56 -15.20 6.40
CA THR A 273 -8.81 -15.05 7.65
C THR A 273 -7.49 -14.32 7.43
N VAL A 274 -6.92 -13.74 8.49
CA VAL A 274 -5.69 -12.93 8.42
C VAL A 274 -4.63 -13.51 9.35
N VAL A 275 -3.40 -13.49 8.89
CA VAL A 275 -2.20 -13.84 9.67
C VAL A 275 -1.22 -12.67 9.68
N ALA A 276 -0.41 -12.55 10.72
CA ALA A 276 0.63 -11.55 10.80
C ALA A 276 1.86 -12.10 11.51
N VAL A 277 3.04 -11.58 11.13
CA VAL A 277 4.34 -11.85 11.78
C VAL A 277 5.12 -10.56 11.94
N GLY A 278 6.04 -10.54 12.90
CA GLY A 278 6.88 -9.39 13.18
C GLY A 278 6.65 -8.80 14.56
N HIS A 279 7.03 -7.56 14.71
CA HIS A 279 6.88 -6.82 15.97
C HIS A 279 5.42 -6.71 16.40
N ASN A 280 5.12 -7.01 17.67
CA ASN A 280 3.74 -7.03 18.21
C ASN A 280 3.57 -6.34 19.57
N GLU A 281 4.48 -5.46 19.95
CA GLU A 281 4.43 -4.75 21.25
C GLU A 281 3.12 -3.92 21.40
N TYR A 282 2.54 -3.48 20.30
CA TYR A 282 1.31 -2.65 20.31
C TYR A 282 0.06 -3.45 19.90
N GLY A 283 0.14 -4.77 19.72
CA GLY A 283 -0.98 -5.59 19.25
C GLY A 283 -1.25 -5.49 17.73
N GLN A 284 -0.28 -4.98 16.94
CA GLN A 284 -0.45 -4.84 15.49
C GLN A 284 -0.51 -6.18 14.73
N CYS A 285 -0.09 -7.28 15.37
CA CYS A 285 -0.24 -8.64 14.85
C CYS A 285 -1.42 -9.40 15.48
N ASP A 286 -2.24 -8.77 16.33
CA ASP A 286 -3.38 -9.42 16.99
C ASP A 286 -4.58 -9.49 16.03
N VAL A 287 -4.42 -10.24 14.95
CA VAL A 287 -5.38 -10.40 13.85
C VAL A 287 -5.98 -11.80 13.76
N SER A 288 -5.61 -12.72 14.66
CA SER A 288 -6.01 -14.13 14.61
C SER A 288 -7.53 -14.37 14.70
N GLY A 289 -8.27 -13.40 15.25
CA GLY A 289 -9.73 -13.44 15.32
C GLY A 289 -10.44 -12.82 14.11
N TRP A 290 -9.69 -12.30 13.13
CA TRP A 290 -10.28 -11.66 11.97
C TRP A 290 -10.76 -12.68 10.95
N SER A 291 -12.02 -12.50 10.52
CA SER A 291 -12.67 -13.31 9.49
C SER A 291 -13.57 -12.43 8.62
N GLY A 292 -13.94 -12.94 7.45
CA GLY A 292 -14.79 -12.20 6.51
C GLY A 292 -14.10 -10.96 5.93
N ILE A 293 -12.76 -10.92 5.92
CA ILE A 293 -12.01 -9.87 5.22
C ILE A 293 -12.25 -10.03 3.72
N LEU A 294 -12.54 -8.91 3.05
CA LEU A 294 -12.86 -8.86 1.63
C LEU A 294 -11.68 -9.37 0.80
N LEU A 295 -11.95 -10.36 -0.05
CA LEU A 295 -10.93 -10.90 -0.95
C LEU A 295 -10.65 -9.93 -2.10
N PRO A 296 -9.39 -9.81 -2.55
CA PRO A 296 -9.04 -9.00 -3.72
C PRO A 296 -9.85 -9.43 -4.96
N GLY A 297 -10.38 -8.44 -5.70
CA GLY A 297 -11.14 -8.70 -6.94
C GLY A 297 -12.60 -9.12 -6.73
N THR A 298 -13.07 -9.29 -5.48
CA THR A 298 -14.49 -9.52 -5.21
C THR A 298 -15.26 -8.21 -5.06
N SER A 299 -16.55 -8.23 -5.40
CA SER A 299 -17.47 -7.12 -5.14
C SER A 299 -17.98 -7.22 -3.69
N LEU A 300 -18.33 -6.08 -3.09
CA LEU A 300 -19.03 -6.05 -1.81
C LEU A 300 -20.37 -6.79 -1.94
N SER A 301 -20.71 -7.58 -0.92
CA SER A 301 -22.07 -8.09 -0.74
C SER A 301 -22.91 -6.92 -0.21
N ILE A 302 -23.63 -6.23 -1.11
CA ILE A 302 -24.59 -5.17 -0.77
C ILE A 302 -25.95 -5.80 -0.57
#